data_b7f88312fbd8b7da189ec4d2c0a0370a
#
_entry.id   b7f88312fbd8b7da189ec4d2c0a0370a
#
_cell.length_a   1.000
_cell.length_b   1.000
_cell.length_c   1.000
_cell.angle_alpha   90.00
_cell.angle_beta   90.00
_cell.angle_gamma   90.00
#
_symmetry.space_group_name_H-M   'P 1'
#
loop_
_entity.id
_entity.type
_entity.pdbx_description
1 polymer ?
#
loop_
_entity_poly.entity_id
_entity_poly.type
_entity_poly.pdbx_seq_one_letter_code
_entity_poly.pdbx_strand_id
1 'polypeptide(L)'
;MMKGQAKSIVLIKANKLRLVDTAYLADQDNDVLVKTIATTITPGLDRLLLTNKPVSHRVINYPIMLGSEMIGQVLETGPGVTSVSPGDFVFTFKGDRWKDIEPYYGCHAEIVATSESNILPLGRAPIHRDLLIGLLGYIVSAIEKARLEPSSRV
;
A
#
# COMPACT_ATOMS: atom_id res chain seq x y z
N MET A 1 16.49 8.03 -10.30
CA MET A 1 15.33 7.45 -11.03
C MET A 1 15.41 5.94 -10.94
N MET A 2 14.47 5.32 -10.24
CA MET A 2 14.38 3.87 -10.07
C MET A 2 13.25 3.35 -10.98
N LYS A 3 13.53 2.38 -11.83
CA LYS A 3 12.55 1.79 -12.74
C LYS A 3 12.79 0.30 -12.88
N GLY A 4 11.74 -0.46 -13.08
CA GLY A 4 11.82 -1.90 -13.24
C GLY A 4 10.47 -2.54 -13.46
N GLN A 5 10.43 -3.84 -13.25
CA GLN A 5 9.22 -4.64 -13.27
C GLN A 5 9.12 -5.46 -11.99
N ALA A 6 7.90 -5.70 -11.54
CA ALA A 6 7.60 -6.53 -10.38
C ALA A 6 6.43 -7.45 -10.70
N LYS A 7 6.47 -8.69 -10.22
CA LYS A 7 5.29 -9.56 -10.24
C LYS A 7 4.22 -8.98 -9.35
N SER A 8 3.04 -8.81 -9.92
CA SER A 8 1.93 -8.11 -9.27
C SER A 8 0.62 -8.83 -9.49
N ILE A 9 -0.27 -8.78 -8.50
CA ILE A 9 -1.64 -9.29 -8.62
C ILE A 9 -2.52 -8.17 -9.13
N VAL A 10 -2.98 -8.30 -10.37
CA VAL A 10 -3.78 -7.30 -11.06
C VAL A 10 -5.18 -7.82 -11.32
N LEU A 11 -6.17 -7.01 -11.03
CA LEU A 11 -7.57 -7.24 -11.39
C LEU A 11 -7.79 -6.67 -12.79
N ILE A 12 -7.77 -7.55 -13.79
CA ILE A 12 -7.84 -7.18 -15.22
C ILE A 12 -9.26 -6.73 -15.60
N LYS A 13 -10.25 -7.35 -15.02
CA LYS A 13 -11.68 -7.00 -15.07
C LYS A 13 -12.40 -7.66 -13.91
N ALA A 14 -13.66 -7.35 -13.70
CA ALA A 14 -14.48 -7.96 -12.66
C ALA A 14 -14.30 -9.49 -12.62
N ASN A 15 -14.05 -10.03 -11.44
CA ASN A 15 -13.84 -11.45 -11.16
C ASN A 15 -12.65 -12.11 -11.91
N LYS A 16 -11.70 -11.32 -12.42
CA LYS A 16 -10.55 -11.85 -13.16
C LYS A 16 -9.23 -11.27 -12.67
N LEU A 17 -8.62 -11.97 -11.70
CA LEU A 17 -7.26 -11.71 -11.25
C LEU A 17 -6.22 -12.37 -12.15
N ARG A 18 -5.04 -11.74 -12.27
CA ARG A 18 -3.85 -12.26 -12.95
C ARG A 18 -2.62 -11.89 -12.16
N LEU A 19 -1.64 -12.80 -12.17
CA LEU A 19 -0.27 -12.50 -11.81
C LEU A 19 0.44 -12.07 -13.10
N VAL A 20 0.96 -10.84 -13.11
CA VAL A 20 1.61 -10.23 -14.29
C VAL A 20 2.85 -9.46 -13.86
N ASP A 21 3.78 -9.27 -14.79
CA ASP A 21 4.89 -8.36 -14.59
C ASP A 21 4.41 -6.93 -14.91
N THR A 22 4.50 -6.05 -13.91
CA THR A 22 4.03 -4.67 -13.98
C THR A 22 5.19 -3.71 -13.84
N ALA A 23 5.28 -2.74 -14.75
CA ALA A 23 6.31 -1.73 -14.70
C ALA A 23 6.03 -0.69 -13.60
N TYR A 24 7.09 -0.29 -12.90
CA TYR A 24 7.08 0.86 -11.99
C TYR A 24 8.09 1.92 -12.43
N LEU A 25 7.81 3.16 -12.08
CA LEU A 25 8.67 4.30 -12.32
C LEU A 25 8.65 5.21 -11.07
N ALA A 26 9.74 5.15 -10.31
CA ALA A 26 9.97 6.02 -9.18
C ALA A 26 11.02 7.06 -9.59
N ASP A 27 10.57 8.24 -9.99
CA ASP A 27 11.38 9.30 -10.58
C ASP A 27 11.41 10.58 -9.77
N GLN A 28 10.72 10.59 -8.63
CA GLN A 28 10.74 11.72 -7.70
C GLN A 28 11.85 11.55 -6.65
N ASP A 29 12.37 12.68 -6.16
CA ASP A 29 13.45 12.67 -5.16
C ASP A 29 13.05 11.99 -3.84
N ASN A 30 11.77 11.98 -3.51
CA ASN A 30 11.22 11.38 -2.29
C ASN A 30 10.60 9.98 -2.50
N ASP A 31 10.90 9.32 -3.59
CA ASP A 31 10.41 7.98 -3.85
C ASP A 31 11.25 6.91 -3.15
N VAL A 32 10.58 5.85 -2.75
CA VAL A 32 11.16 4.70 -2.06
C VAL A 32 10.74 3.41 -2.75
N LEU A 33 11.69 2.51 -2.93
CA LEU A 33 11.47 1.18 -3.45
C LEU A 33 11.50 0.16 -2.31
N VAL A 34 10.45 -0.62 -2.16
CA VAL A 34 10.27 -1.54 -1.04
C VAL A 34 10.05 -2.96 -1.54
N LYS A 35 10.86 -3.91 -1.05
CA LYS A 35 10.63 -5.35 -1.25
C LYS A 35 9.55 -5.83 -0.28
N THR A 36 8.50 -6.41 -0.81
CA THR A 36 7.36 -6.91 -0.04
C THR A 36 7.76 -8.15 0.78
N ILE A 37 7.39 -8.16 2.05
CA ILE A 37 7.45 -9.32 2.93
C ILE A 37 6.07 -9.95 3.02
N ALA A 38 5.04 -9.15 3.27
CA ALA A 38 3.65 -9.58 3.32
C ALA A 38 2.69 -8.42 3.04
N THR A 39 1.50 -8.75 2.53
CA THR A 39 0.41 -7.82 2.29
C THR A 39 -0.88 -8.32 2.93
N THR A 40 -1.83 -7.41 3.21
CA THR A 40 -3.16 -7.79 3.69
C THR A 40 -4.16 -7.93 2.55
N ILE A 41 -5.11 -8.85 2.73
CA ILE A 41 -6.37 -8.84 2.00
C ILE A 41 -7.41 -8.18 2.91
N THR A 42 -8.08 -7.15 2.40
CA THR A 42 -9.16 -6.44 3.09
C THR A 42 -10.50 -6.96 2.55
N PRO A 43 -11.12 -7.99 3.17
CA PRO A 43 -12.20 -8.76 2.52
C PRO A 43 -13.38 -7.90 2.05
N GLY A 44 -13.74 -6.87 2.80
CA GLY A 44 -14.83 -5.95 2.45
C GLY A 44 -14.53 -5.18 1.18
N LEU A 45 -13.41 -4.49 1.15
CA LEU A 45 -12.99 -3.65 0.04
C LEU A 45 -12.65 -4.50 -1.20
N ASP A 46 -11.78 -5.49 -1.04
CA ASP A 46 -11.31 -6.31 -2.15
C ASP A 46 -12.46 -7.06 -2.83
N ARG A 47 -13.47 -7.49 -2.07
CA ARG A 47 -14.67 -8.10 -2.62
C ARG A 47 -15.49 -7.12 -3.48
N LEU A 48 -15.64 -5.87 -3.03
CA LEU A 48 -16.35 -4.85 -3.81
C LEU A 48 -15.62 -4.59 -5.14
N LEU A 49 -14.30 -4.42 -5.08
CA LEU A 49 -13.46 -4.21 -6.26
C LEU A 49 -13.51 -5.42 -7.19
N LEU A 50 -13.35 -6.63 -6.65
CA LEU A 50 -13.39 -7.88 -7.41
C LEU A 50 -14.71 -8.05 -8.18
N THR A 51 -15.84 -7.70 -7.54
CA THR A 51 -17.19 -7.87 -8.13
C THR A 51 -17.69 -6.63 -8.86
N ASN A 52 -16.84 -5.62 -9.09
CA ASN A 52 -17.21 -4.35 -9.72
C ASN A 52 -18.39 -3.64 -9.05
N LYS A 53 -18.44 -3.69 -7.73
CA LYS A 53 -19.44 -2.95 -6.97
C LYS A 53 -18.89 -1.57 -6.59
N PRO A 54 -19.74 -0.54 -6.53
CA PRO A 54 -19.30 0.81 -6.18
C PRO A 54 -18.56 0.83 -4.84
N VAL A 55 -17.40 1.48 -4.84
CA VAL A 55 -16.64 1.80 -3.63
C VAL A 55 -16.64 3.32 -3.49
N SER A 56 -17.47 3.83 -2.60
CA SER A 56 -17.71 5.28 -2.51
C SER A 56 -18.25 5.83 -3.85
N HIS A 57 -17.78 6.98 -4.29
CA HIS A 57 -18.17 7.60 -5.57
C HIS A 57 -17.15 7.35 -6.69
N ARG A 58 -16.21 6.42 -6.49
CA ARG A 58 -15.12 6.19 -7.43
C ARG A 58 -15.52 5.17 -8.50
N VAL A 59 -15.38 5.56 -9.77
CA VAL A 59 -15.50 4.63 -10.89
C VAL A 59 -14.27 3.75 -10.95
N ILE A 60 -14.45 2.45 -11.12
CA ILE A 60 -13.36 1.48 -11.25
C ILE A 60 -13.03 1.33 -12.73
N ASN A 61 -11.84 1.79 -13.12
CA ASN A 61 -11.31 1.61 -14.48
C ASN A 61 -10.28 0.48 -14.47
N TYR A 62 -10.63 -0.67 -15.04
CA TYR A 62 -9.69 -1.80 -15.17
C TYR A 62 -8.66 -1.57 -16.27
N PRO A 63 -7.45 -2.14 -16.16
CA PRO A 63 -6.96 -2.97 -15.04
C PRO A 63 -6.57 -2.13 -13.82
N ILE A 64 -6.75 -2.69 -12.61
CA ILE A 64 -6.36 -2.05 -11.36
C ILE A 64 -5.44 -2.95 -10.53
N MET A 65 -4.55 -2.33 -9.76
CA MET A 65 -3.72 -3.02 -8.79
C MET A 65 -4.30 -2.88 -7.39
N LEU A 66 -4.53 -4.03 -6.74
CA LEU A 66 -5.10 -4.13 -5.41
C LEU A 66 -4.02 -4.07 -4.31
N GLY A 67 -4.44 -4.19 -3.06
CA GLY A 67 -3.57 -4.30 -1.88
C GLY A 67 -3.44 -3.00 -1.11
N SER A 68 -4.09 -2.94 0.04
CA SER A 68 -4.20 -1.71 0.85
C SER A 68 -3.08 -1.53 1.87
N GLU A 69 -2.37 -2.58 2.22
CA GLU A 69 -1.36 -2.53 3.29
C GLU A 69 -0.28 -3.57 3.04
N MET A 70 0.96 -3.20 3.34
CA MET A 70 2.09 -4.13 3.29
C MET A 70 3.15 -3.80 4.34
N ILE A 71 3.90 -4.82 4.71
CA ILE A 71 5.19 -4.70 5.39
C ILE A 71 6.29 -5.15 4.44
N GLY A 72 7.42 -4.46 4.47
CA GLY A 72 8.52 -4.73 3.55
C GLY A 72 9.84 -4.20 4.04
N GLN A 73 10.86 -4.40 3.22
CA GLN A 73 12.21 -3.88 3.43
C GLN A 73 12.58 -2.91 2.32
N VAL A 74 13.10 -1.76 2.69
CA VAL A 74 13.57 -0.74 1.75
C VAL A 74 14.73 -1.29 0.93
N LEU A 75 14.61 -1.24 -0.40
CA LEU A 75 15.66 -1.61 -1.33
C LEU A 75 16.49 -0.40 -1.75
N GLU A 76 15.81 0.68 -2.09
CA GLU A 76 16.44 1.89 -2.66
C GLU A 76 15.61 3.12 -2.28
N THR A 77 16.28 4.26 -2.14
CA THR A 77 15.65 5.55 -1.83
C THR A 77 16.08 6.62 -2.81
N GLY A 78 15.18 7.54 -3.13
CA GLY A 78 15.51 8.76 -3.85
C GLY A 78 16.37 9.70 -2.98
N PRO A 79 17.06 10.67 -3.58
CA PRO A 79 18.03 11.53 -2.88
C PRO A 79 17.39 12.47 -1.85
N GLY A 80 16.08 12.72 -1.92
CA GLY A 80 15.34 13.55 -0.98
C GLY A 80 14.75 12.79 0.22
N VAL A 81 14.84 11.45 0.23
CA VAL A 81 14.31 10.63 1.32
C VAL A 81 15.18 10.79 2.57
N THR A 82 14.55 11.05 3.70
CA THR A 82 15.23 11.31 4.97
C THR A 82 14.79 10.43 6.12
N SER A 83 13.61 9.80 6.06
CA SER A 83 13.03 9.03 7.17
C SER A 83 13.44 7.56 7.18
N VAL A 84 13.95 7.03 6.06
CA VAL A 84 14.34 5.63 5.90
C VAL A 84 15.57 5.50 5.02
N SER A 85 16.29 4.38 5.18
CA SER A 85 17.45 4.00 4.39
C SER A 85 17.32 2.57 3.84
N PRO A 86 18.05 2.20 2.78
CA PRO A 86 18.11 0.83 2.32
C PRO A 86 18.41 -0.16 3.45
N GLY A 87 17.61 -1.22 3.55
CA GLY A 87 17.69 -2.21 4.62
C GLY A 87 16.67 -2.01 5.75
N ASP A 88 16.11 -0.82 5.91
CA ASP A 88 15.09 -0.55 6.93
C ASP A 88 13.80 -1.32 6.66
N PHE A 89 13.10 -1.68 7.73
CA PHE A 89 11.79 -2.31 7.64
C PHE A 89 10.69 -1.26 7.81
N VAL A 90 9.67 -1.38 6.96
CA VAL A 90 8.62 -0.38 6.83
C VAL A 90 7.25 -1.02 6.70
N PHE A 91 6.25 -0.25 7.12
CA PHE A 91 4.85 -0.42 6.74
C PHE A 91 4.49 0.64 5.69
N THR A 92 3.69 0.27 4.70
CA THR A 92 3.05 1.22 3.77
C THR A 92 1.63 0.79 3.43
N PHE A 93 0.77 1.78 3.16
CA PHE A 93 -0.62 1.56 2.78
C PHE A 93 -0.87 1.90 1.30
N LYS A 94 0.18 2.23 0.54
CA LYS A 94 0.02 2.66 -0.84
C LYS A 94 1.26 2.38 -1.68
N GLY A 95 1.04 1.80 -2.86
CA GLY A 95 2.01 1.71 -3.93
C GLY A 95 1.47 2.45 -5.14
N ASP A 96 2.02 3.61 -5.48
CA ASP A 96 1.43 4.55 -6.43
C ASP A 96 2.35 4.95 -7.59
N ARG A 97 3.48 4.27 -7.75
CA ARG A 97 4.42 4.51 -8.84
C ARG A 97 4.35 3.45 -9.94
N TRP A 98 3.13 2.99 -10.22
CA TRP A 98 2.86 2.03 -11.29
C TRP A 98 2.70 2.75 -12.63
N LYS A 99 3.27 2.14 -13.67
CA LYS A 99 3.10 2.60 -15.05
C LYS A 99 1.99 1.79 -15.73
N ASP A 100 1.12 2.46 -16.44
CA ASP A 100 0.06 1.85 -17.26
C ASP A 100 -1.00 1.03 -16.48
N ILE A 101 -1.00 1.06 -15.14
CA ILE A 101 -2.01 0.43 -14.30
C ILE A 101 -2.44 1.39 -13.20
N GLU A 102 -3.75 1.57 -13.02
CA GLU A 102 -4.29 2.38 -11.94
C GLU A 102 -4.14 1.65 -10.60
N PRO A 103 -3.45 2.23 -9.60
CA PRO A 103 -3.39 1.65 -8.28
C PRO A 103 -4.68 1.92 -7.50
N TYR A 104 -5.34 0.87 -7.07
CA TYR A 104 -6.29 0.95 -5.97
C TYR A 104 -5.57 0.51 -4.69
N TYR A 105 -4.80 1.40 -4.12
CA TYR A 105 -3.72 1.23 -3.14
C TYR A 105 -2.44 0.59 -3.69
N GLY A 106 -2.47 -0.52 -4.45
CA GLY A 106 -1.34 -0.99 -5.27
C GLY A 106 -0.21 -1.74 -4.55
N CYS A 107 -0.48 -2.37 -3.39
CA CYS A 107 0.57 -3.05 -2.62
C CYS A 107 0.71 -4.56 -2.90
N HIS A 108 -0.15 -5.19 -3.72
CA HIS A 108 -0.02 -6.61 -4.03
C HIS A 108 1.01 -6.89 -5.13
N ALA A 109 2.28 -6.62 -4.84
CA ALA A 109 3.40 -6.84 -5.73
C ALA A 109 4.65 -7.28 -4.96
N GLU A 110 5.62 -7.93 -5.64
CA GLU A 110 6.91 -8.32 -5.05
C GLU A 110 7.75 -7.11 -4.63
N ILE A 111 7.68 -6.05 -5.43
CA ILE A 111 8.33 -4.76 -5.17
C ILE A 111 7.28 -3.68 -5.34
N VAL A 112 7.25 -2.75 -4.40
CA VAL A 112 6.36 -1.60 -4.42
C VAL A 112 7.18 -0.32 -4.45
N ALA A 113 6.86 0.54 -5.40
CA ALA A 113 7.42 1.89 -5.47
C ALA A 113 6.38 2.90 -4.99
N THR A 114 6.78 3.77 -4.09
CA THR A 114 5.87 4.72 -3.42
C THR A 114 6.62 5.95 -2.93
N SER A 115 5.88 7.00 -2.56
CA SER A 115 6.45 8.18 -1.89
C SER A 115 6.79 7.90 -0.43
N GLU A 116 7.85 8.54 0.09
CA GLU A 116 8.22 8.54 1.51
C GLU A 116 7.03 8.89 2.43
N SER A 117 6.14 9.77 2.00
CA SER A 117 4.95 10.17 2.77
C SER A 117 3.95 9.02 3.04
N ASN A 118 4.05 7.93 2.30
CA ASN A 118 3.21 6.74 2.48
C ASN A 118 3.87 5.67 3.36
N ILE A 119 5.07 5.96 3.91
CA ILE A 119 5.88 4.99 4.62
C ILE A 119 5.90 5.30 6.12
N LEU A 120 5.79 4.24 6.94
CA LEU A 120 6.01 4.28 8.36
C LEU A 120 7.19 3.35 8.71
N PRO A 121 8.31 3.90 9.22
CA PRO A 121 9.43 3.08 9.69
C PRO A 121 9.03 2.21 10.89
N LEU A 122 9.40 0.94 10.88
CA LEU A 122 9.08 0.01 11.98
C LEU A 122 10.20 -0.08 13.03
N GLY A 123 11.43 0.34 12.72
CA GLY A 123 12.57 0.31 13.62
C GLY A 123 13.06 -1.09 14.03
N ARG A 124 12.43 -2.15 13.51
CA ARG A 124 12.74 -3.57 13.79
C ARG A 124 12.22 -4.47 12.67
N ALA A 125 12.68 -5.71 12.64
CA ALA A 125 12.11 -6.71 11.75
C ALA A 125 10.60 -6.87 11.99
N PRO A 126 9.78 -6.88 10.93
CA PRO A 126 8.33 -6.91 11.05
C PRO A 126 7.82 -8.29 11.47
N ILE A 127 6.66 -8.28 12.09
CA ILE A 127 5.84 -9.47 12.36
C ILE A 127 4.48 -9.29 11.68
N HIS A 128 3.76 -10.37 11.42
CA HIS A 128 2.51 -10.29 10.65
C HIS A 128 1.45 -9.35 11.24
N ARG A 129 1.43 -9.16 12.58
CA ARG A 129 0.50 -8.21 13.21
C ARG A 129 0.80 -6.73 12.89
N ASP A 130 1.97 -6.41 12.38
CA ASP A 130 2.29 -5.04 11.95
C ASP A 130 1.44 -4.63 10.72
N LEU A 131 0.88 -5.59 10.00
CA LEU A 131 -0.12 -5.34 8.96
C LEU A 131 -1.43 -4.74 9.49
N LEU A 132 -1.69 -4.78 10.80
CA LEU A 132 -2.86 -4.15 11.43
C LEU A 132 -2.66 -2.65 11.72
N ILE A 133 -1.50 -2.09 11.42
CA ILE A 133 -1.18 -0.67 11.67
C ILE A 133 -2.19 0.26 11.00
N GLY A 134 -2.57 -0.03 9.75
CA GLY A 134 -3.58 0.75 9.04
C GLY A 134 -4.93 0.73 9.75
N LEU A 135 -5.38 -0.43 10.21
CA LEU A 135 -6.63 -0.57 10.97
C LEU A 135 -6.57 0.22 12.29
N LEU A 136 -5.45 0.15 13.01
CA LEU A 136 -5.25 0.93 14.24
C LEU A 136 -5.30 2.43 13.95
N GLY A 137 -4.72 2.90 12.86
CA GLY A 137 -4.79 4.29 12.41
C GLY A 137 -6.23 4.79 12.23
N TYR A 138 -7.09 3.98 11.61
CA TYR A 138 -8.52 4.29 11.49
C TYR A 138 -9.21 4.39 12.84
N ILE A 139 -8.93 3.47 13.77
CA ILE A 139 -9.51 3.46 15.12
C ILE A 139 -9.09 4.71 15.89
N VAL A 140 -7.79 5.02 15.91
CA VAL A 140 -7.26 6.23 16.57
C VAL A 140 -7.92 7.49 16.00
N SER A 141 -7.95 7.62 14.68
CA SER A 141 -8.57 8.76 14.00
C SER A 141 -10.07 8.90 14.32
N ALA A 142 -10.79 7.78 14.48
CA ALA A 142 -12.19 7.79 14.86
C ALA A 142 -12.39 8.29 16.31
N ILE A 143 -11.53 7.83 17.23
CA ILE A 143 -11.55 8.26 18.64
C ILE A 143 -11.26 9.76 18.74
N GLU A 144 -10.23 10.25 18.06
CA GLU A 144 -9.88 11.67 18.03
C GLU A 144 -11.01 12.53 17.47
N LYS A 145 -11.64 12.12 16.37
CA LYS A 145 -12.79 12.85 15.77
C LYS A 145 -14.02 12.82 16.65
N ALA A 146 -14.24 11.75 17.38
CA ALA A 146 -15.36 11.64 18.33
C ALA A 146 -15.16 12.50 19.58
N ARG A 147 -13.95 13.06 19.81
CA ARG A 147 -13.59 13.83 21.00
C ARG A 147 -13.96 13.12 22.30
N LEU A 148 -13.71 11.81 22.35
CA LEU A 148 -14.01 11.01 23.52
C LEU A 148 -13.04 11.38 24.66
N GLU A 149 -13.61 11.72 25.83
CA GLU A 149 -12.86 11.90 27.04
C GLU A 149 -12.59 10.54 27.71
N PRO A 150 -11.54 10.39 28.54
CA PRO A 150 -11.24 9.14 29.24
C PRO A 150 -12.38 8.56 30.06
N SER A 151 -13.30 9.43 30.48
CA SER A 151 -14.51 9.08 31.25
C SER A 151 -15.73 8.75 30.40
N SER A 152 -15.65 8.91 29.08
CA SER A 152 -16.76 8.63 28.16
C SER A 152 -17.07 7.14 28.15
N ARG A 153 -18.33 6.78 28.34
CA ARG A 153 -18.79 5.40 28.10
C ARG A 153 -19.11 5.23 26.63
N VAL A 154 -18.57 4.20 26.05
CA VAL A 154 -18.84 3.77 24.67
C VAL A 154 -19.95 2.73 24.70
#